data_8decc6bfe9638fcd48ea49f0531d1944
#
_entry.id   8decc6bfe9638fcd48ea49f0531d1944
#
_cell.length_a   1.000
_cell.length_b   1.000
_cell.length_c   1.000
_cell.angle_alpha   90.00
_cell.angle_beta   90.00
_cell.angle_gamma   90.00
#
_symmetry.space_group_name_H-M   'P 1'
#
loop_
_entity.id
_entity.type
_entity.pdbx_description
1 polymer ?
#
loop_
_entity_poly.entity_id
_entity_poly.type
_entity_poly.pdbx_seq_one_letter_code
_entity_poly.pdbx_strand_id
1 'polypeptide(L)'
;GSEMCIRDREVLHNFGVNVTVTNVSCGPTVTRYELQPEMGVKVSKIVGLADDIKLNLATPDIRIEAPIPGKAAVGIEVPNKENSTVMLRDLLQSEEFQKAKSKLSFAVGKDIAGKTVVADIAKMPHLLIAGATGSGKSVCINTLIISILYKANPDEVKLIMIDPKVVELSVYNGIPHLFIPVVTDPKKAAGALQWAVFEMMKRYKTFSENGVKKLEEYNKLAAVREDLEKLP
;
A
#
# COMPACT_ATOMS: atom_id res chain seq x y z
N GLY A 1 -3.73 -22.29 15.45
CA GLY A 1 -4.19 -22.31 14.04
C GLY A 1 -5.01 -23.54 13.67
N SER A 2 -4.62 -24.73 14.15
CA SER A 2 -5.29 -25.98 13.80
C SER A 2 -6.67 -26.16 14.46
N GLU A 3 -6.85 -25.76 15.70
CA GLU A 3 -8.12 -25.90 16.44
C GLU A 3 -9.24 -25.00 15.86
N MET A 4 -8.91 -23.81 15.38
CA MET A 4 -9.87 -22.90 14.77
C MET A 4 -10.34 -23.43 13.41
N CYS A 5 -9.44 -23.99 12.58
CA CYS A 5 -9.79 -24.67 11.33
C CYS A 5 -10.76 -25.83 11.49
N ILE A 6 -10.58 -26.64 12.54
CA ILE A 6 -11.46 -27.78 12.85
C ILE A 6 -12.86 -27.26 13.21
N ARG A 7 -12.92 -26.22 14.03
CA ARG A 7 -14.16 -25.60 14.50
C ARG A 7 -14.97 -24.97 13.36
N ASP A 8 -14.30 -24.29 12.43
CA ASP A 8 -14.95 -23.65 11.29
C ASP A 8 -15.52 -24.70 10.29
N ARG A 9 -14.81 -25.80 10.10
CA ARG A 9 -15.28 -26.93 9.29
C ARG A 9 -16.49 -27.62 9.96
N GLU A 10 -16.47 -27.81 11.28
CA GLU A 10 -17.57 -28.39 12.04
C GLU A 10 -18.82 -27.51 11.98
N VAL A 11 -18.66 -26.19 12.05
CA VAL A 11 -19.77 -25.25 11.93
C VAL A 11 -20.50 -25.44 10.60
N LEU A 12 -19.78 -25.41 9.47
CA LEU A 12 -20.40 -25.57 8.15
C LEU A 12 -21.02 -26.96 7.96
N HIS A 13 -20.37 -28.00 8.48
CA HIS A 13 -20.91 -29.36 8.46
C HIS A 13 -22.24 -29.47 9.25
N ASN A 14 -22.33 -28.82 10.41
CA ASN A 14 -23.54 -28.77 11.23
C ASN A 14 -24.73 -28.10 10.53
N PHE A 15 -24.47 -27.17 9.59
CA PHE A 15 -25.50 -26.57 8.73
C PHE A 15 -25.75 -27.34 7.43
N GLY A 16 -25.25 -28.58 7.33
CA GLY A 16 -25.46 -29.47 6.17
C GLY A 16 -24.75 -28.97 4.90
N VAL A 17 -23.61 -28.34 5.07
CA VAL A 17 -22.75 -27.88 3.97
C VAL A 17 -21.42 -28.61 4.05
N ASN A 18 -21.22 -29.57 3.16
CA ASN A 18 -19.98 -30.32 3.07
C ASN A 18 -18.95 -29.52 2.29
N VAL A 19 -17.87 -29.14 2.96
CA VAL A 19 -16.76 -28.37 2.38
C VAL A 19 -15.42 -28.98 2.82
N THR A 20 -14.42 -28.85 1.96
CA THR A 20 -13.03 -29.19 2.31
C THR A 20 -12.24 -27.87 2.43
N VAL A 21 -11.56 -27.67 3.56
CA VAL A 21 -10.63 -26.55 3.72
C VAL A 21 -9.37 -26.88 2.93
N THR A 22 -9.11 -26.10 1.88
CA THR A 22 -7.97 -26.30 0.98
C THR A 22 -6.76 -25.44 1.36
N ASN A 23 -6.98 -24.30 1.99
CA ASN A 23 -5.92 -23.40 2.44
C ASN A 23 -6.37 -22.52 3.60
N VAL A 24 -5.42 -22.13 4.46
CA VAL A 24 -5.63 -21.14 5.53
C VAL A 24 -4.49 -20.15 5.50
N SER A 25 -4.84 -18.87 5.33
CA SER A 25 -3.90 -17.76 5.33
C SER A 25 -4.17 -16.86 6.53
N CYS A 26 -3.20 -16.77 7.45
CA CYS A 26 -3.29 -15.91 8.62
C CYS A 26 -2.60 -14.58 8.35
N GLY A 27 -3.38 -13.52 8.18
CA GLY A 27 -2.91 -12.16 8.03
C GLY A 27 -2.83 -11.41 9.37
N PRO A 28 -2.42 -10.12 9.34
CA PRO A 28 -2.28 -9.32 10.56
C PRO A 28 -3.60 -9.04 11.29
N THR A 29 -4.71 -8.94 10.58
CA THR A 29 -6.02 -8.56 11.12
C THR A 29 -7.11 -9.58 10.85
N VAL A 30 -6.97 -10.37 9.80
CA VAL A 30 -7.94 -11.41 9.41
C VAL A 30 -7.25 -12.71 9.09
N THR A 31 -7.95 -13.81 9.32
CA THR A 31 -7.59 -15.15 8.84
C THR A 31 -8.54 -15.51 7.71
N ARG A 32 -8.00 -15.90 6.56
CA ARG A 32 -8.76 -16.35 5.40
C ARG A 32 -8.73 -17.86 5.29
N TYR A 33 -9.89 -18.45 5.23
CA TYR A 33 -10.11 -19.86 4.95
C TYR A 33 -10.55 -20.02 3.50
N GLU A 34 -9.85 -20.85 2.73
CA GLU A 34 -10.26 -21.22 1.38
C GLU A 34 -10.97 -22.58 1.46
N LEU A 35 -12.21 -22.60 1.02
CA LEU A 35 -13.10 -23.75 1.11
C LEU A 35 -13.47 -24.22 -0.28
N GLN A 36 -13.34 -25.51 -0.53
CA GLN A 36 -13.85 -26.14 -1.73
C GLN A 36 -15.17 -26.85 -1.41
N PRO A 37 -16.31 -26.39 -1.94
CA PRO A 37 -17.58 -27.08 -1.80
C PRO A 37 -17.54 -28.45 -2.49
N GLU A 38 -18.17 -29.46 -1.87
CA GLU A 38 -18.38 -30.74 -2.53
C GLU A 38 -19.36 -30.62 -3.69
N MET A 39 -19.34 -31.63 -4.60
CA MET A 39 -20.25 -31.68 -5.74
C MET A 39 -21.71 -31.62 -5.29
N GLY A 40 -22.48 -30.71 -5.92
CA GLY A 40 -23.89 -30.48 -5.59
C GLY A 40 -24.15 -29.42 -4.51
N VAL A 41 -23.13 -28.90 -3.82
CA VAL A 41 -23.29 -27.80 -2.87
C VAL A 41 -23.37 -26.47 -3.64
N LYS A 42 -24.50 -25.76 -3.50
CA LYS A 42 -24.69 -24.44 -4.10
C LYS A 42 -23.92 -23.37 -3.30
N VAL A 43 -23.14 -22.55 -3.98
CA VAL A 43 -22.40 -21.41 -3.38
C VAL A 43 -23.32 -20.47 -2.62
N SER A 44 -24.55 -20.22 -3.15
CA SER A 44 -25.58 -19.41 -2.49
C SER A 44 -25.96 -19.92 -1.10
N LYS A 45 -25.88 -21.22 -0.87
CA LYS A 45 -26.15 -21.81 0.46
C LYS A 45 -25.06 -21.39 1.47
N ILE A 46 -23.80 -21.36 1.05
CA ILE A 46 -22.67 -20.92 1.91
C ILE A 46 -22.82 -19.42 2.22
N VAL A 47 -23.11 -18.61 1.22
CA VAL A 47 -23.31 -17.15 1.39
C VAL A 47 -24.48 -16.86 2.31
N GLY A 48 -25.59 -17.63 2.17
CA GLY A 48 -26.78 -17.46 3.01
C GLY A 48 -26.57 -17.83 4.50
N LEU A 49 -25.52 -18.57 4.82
CA LEU A 49 -25.18 -18.93 6.19
C LEU A 49 -24.25 -17.91 6.89
N ALA A 50 -23.99 -16.76 6.29
CA ALA A 50 -23.06 -15.77 6.81
C ALA A 50 -23.37 -15.38 8.27
N ASP A 51 -24.64 -15.14 8.61
CA ASP A 51 -25.03 -14.74 9.97
C ASP A 51 -24.93 -15.90 10.98
N ASP A 52 -25.23 -17.11 10.53
CA ASP A 52 -25.06 -18.32 11.36
C ASP A 52 -23.58 -18.58 11.65
N ILE A 53 -22.72 -18.37 10.66
CA ILE A 53 -21.26 -18.48 10.82
C ILE A 53 -20.76 -17.42 11.81
N LYS A 54 -21.19 -16.17 11.68
CA LYS A 54 -20.85 -15.08 12.64
C LYS A 54 -21.23 -15.46 14.05
N LEU A 55 -22.45 -15.94 14.26
CA LEU A 55 -22.95 -16.33 15.55
C LEU A 55 -22.10 -17.46 16.18
N ASN A 56 -21.82 -18.51 15.40
CA ASN A 56 -21.04 -19.65 15.88
C ASN A 56 -19.58 -19.33 16.19
N LEU A 57 -18.98 -18.42 15.39
CA LEU A 57 -17.60 -17.96 15.60
C LEU A 57 -17.50 -16.83 16.65
N ALA A 58 -18.65 -16.35 17.15
CA ALA A 58 -18.74 -15.21 18.06
C ALA A 58 -17.99 -13.97 17.54
N THR A 59 -18.13 -13.70 16.23
CA THR A 59 -17.46 -12.60 15.56
C THR A 59 -18.48 -11.60 15.03
N PRO A 60 -18.21 -10.28 15.15
CA PRO A 60 -19.16 -9.25 14.72
C PRO A 60 -19.31 -9.18 13.20
N ASP A 61 -18.29 -9.57 12.45
CA ASP A 61 -18.31 -9.51 11.00
C ASP A 61 -17.46 -10.62 10.38
N ILE A 62 -17.88 -11.06 9.17
CA ILE A 62 -17.11 -11.92 8.29
C ILE A 62 -17.28 -11.42 6.85
N ARG A 63 -16.28 -11.67 6.00
CA ARG A 63 -16.41 -11.44 4.57
C ARG A 63 -16.36 -12.76 3.83
N ILE A 64 -17.37 -13.01 2.96
CA ILE A 64 -17.42 -14.17 2.10
C ILE A 64 -17.14 -13.71 0.66
N GLU A 65 -16.11 -14.28 0.05
CA GLU A 65 -15.77 -14.08 -1.36
C GLU A 65 -16.06 -15.36 -2.13
N ALA A 66 -17.06 -15.33 -2.97
CA ALA A 66 -17.59 -16.52 -3.63
C ALA A 66 -17.96 -16.25 -5.10
N PRO A 67 -17.19 -16.76 -6.07
CA PRO A 67 -15.94 -17.51 -5.91
C PRO A 67 -14.73 -16.60 -5.63
N ILE A 68 -13.63 -17.20 -5.18
CA ILE A 68 -12.33 -16.53 -5.16
C ILE A 68 -11.88 -16.31 -6.62
N PRO A 69 -11.45 -15.08 -7.02
CA PRO A 69 -10.98 -14.84 -8.37
C PRO A 69 -9.87 -15.83 -8.79
N GLY A 70 -10.10 -16.50 -9.92
CA GLY A 70 -9.14 -17.47 -10.46
C GLY A 70 -9.10 -18.84 -9.76
N LYS A 71 -9.98 -19.12 -8.78
CA LYS A 71 -10.04 -20.39 -8.07
C LYS A 71 -11.48 -20.92 -7.99
N ALA A 72 -11.64 -22.24 -8.08
CA ALA A 72 -12.92 -22.94 -7.82
C ALA A 72 -13.13 -23.16 -6.31
N ALA A 73 -13.06 -22.08 -5.52
CA ALA A 73 -13.13 -22.10 -4.07
C ALA A 73 -13.87 -20.87 -3.53
N VAL A 74 -14.35 -20.97 -2.31
CA VAL A 74 -14.98 -19.88 -1.55
C VAL A 74 -14.02 -19.44 -0.45
N GLY A 75 -13.77 -18.14 -0.33
CA GLY A 75 -12.99 -17.54 0.74
C GLY A 75 -13.89 -17.05 1.86
N ILE A 76 -13.58 -17.41 3.10
CA ILE A 76 -14.19 -16.81 4.30
C ILE A 76 -13.08 -16.12 5.09
N GLU A 77 -13.23 -14.81 5.27
CA GLU A 77 -12.32 -13.99 6.06
C GLU A 77 -12.96 -13.72 7.42
N VAL A 78 -12.26 -14.12 8.46
CA VAL A 78 -12.69 -13.99 9.86
C VAL A 78 -11.70 -13.04 10.57
N PRO A 79 -12.19 -12.01 11.28
CA PRO A 79 -11.31 -11.15 12.07
C PRO A 79 -10.53 -11.94 13.12
N ASN A 80 -9.24 -11.64 13.25
CA ASN A 80 -8.42 -12.24 14.30
C ASN A 80 -8.88 -11.76 15.68
N LYS A 81 -8.81 -12.61 16.69
CA LYS A 81 -9.06 -12.20 18.08
C LYS A 81 -8.08 -11.14 18.56
N GLU A 82 -6.82 -11.27 18.14
CA GLU A 82 -5.75 -10.33 18.41
C GLU A 82 -5.13 -9.88 17.08
N ASN A 83 -5.05 -8.58 16.88
CA ASN A 83 -4.41 -8.02 15.71
C ASN A 83 -2.89 -7.97 15.90
N SER A 84 -2.15 -8.44 14.92
CA SER A 84 -0.69 -8.31 14.90
C SER A 84 -0.29 -6.94 14.35
N THR A 85 0.57 -6.24 15.08
CA THR A 85 1.10 -4.95 14.62
C THR A 85 2.04 -5.16 13.42
N VAL A 86 1.81 -4.43 12.34
CA VAL A 86 2.70 -4.42 11.18
C VAL A 86 3.75 -3.34 11.40
N MET A 87 5.00 -3.75 11.62
CA MET A 87 6.10 -2.83 11.83
C MET A 87 6.66 -2.33 10.50
N LEU A 88 6.86 -1.01 10.38
CA LEU A 88 7.43 -0.41 9.18
C LEU A 88 8.82 -0.99 8.85
N ARG A 89 9.65 -1.25 9.87
CA ARG A 89 10.95 -1.90 9.69
C ARG A 89 10.85 -3.21 8.90
N ASP A 90 9.90 -4.07 9.27
CA ASP A 90 9.74 -5.38 8.61
C ASP A 90 9.35 -5.22 7.15
N LEU A 91 8.51 -4.23 6.85
CA LEU A 91 8.12 -3.91 5.48
C LEU A 91 9.30 -3.41 4.66
N LEU A 92 10.11 -2.50 5.21
CA LEU A 92 11.28 -1.94 4.53
C LEU A 92 12.40 -2.97 4.34
N GLN A 93 12.50 -3.98 5.22
CA GLN A 93 13.46 -5.08 5.10
C GLN A 93 12.96 -6.24 4.24
N SER A 94 11.69 -6.25 3.84
CA SER A 94 11.11 -7.31 3.02
C SER A 94 11.78 -7.42 1.65
N GLU A 95 11.83 -8.63 1.09
CA GLU A 95 12.35 -8.85 -0.26
C GLU A 95 11.61 -8.03 -1.32
N GLU A 96 10.28 -7.91 -1.19
CA GLU A 96 9.44 -7.16 -2.11
C GLU A 96 9.86 -5.70 -2.18
N PHE A 97 10.11 -5.08 -1.02
CA PHE A 97 10.56 -3.68 -0.99
C PHE A 97 12.00 -3.53 -1.47
N GLN A 98 12.90 -4.41 -1.04
CA GLN A 98 14.32 -4.34 -1.43
C GLN A 98 14.51 -4.55 -2.94
N LYS A 99 13.77 -5.49 -3.56
CA LYS A 99 13.84 -5.78 -5.00
C LYS A 99 13.11 -4.73 -5.87
N ALA A 100 12.29 -3.86 -5.30
CA ALA A 100 11.62 -2.81 -6.05
C ALA A 100 12.62 -1.80 -6.62
N LYS A 101 12.65 -1.64 -7.94
CA LYS A 101 13.68 -0.86 -8.65
C LYS A 101 13.47 0.65 -8.57
N SER A 102 12.22 1.10 -8.52
CA SER A 102 11.88 2.52 -8.52
C SER A 102 12.27 3.18 -7.19
N LYS A 103 12.88 4.36 -7.26
CA LYS A 103 13.20 5.21 -6.10
C LYS A 103 11.96 5.80 -5.44
N LEU A 104 10.82 5.79 -6.13
CA LEU A 104 9.51 6.23 -5.64
C LEU A 104 8.62 5.06 -5.19
N SER A 105 9.22 3.88 -4.95
CA SER A 105 8.50 2.75 -4.35
C SER A 105 8.31 2.97 -2.86
N PHE A 106 7.13 2.62 -2.36
CA PHE A 106 6.83 2.66 -0.93
C PHE A 106 6.14 1.38 -0.45
N ALA A 107 6.37 1.05 0.81
CA ALA A 107 5.76 -0.11 1.46
C ALA A 107 4.35 0.26 1.92
N VAL A 108 3.32 -0.29 1.30
CA VAL A 108 1.91 0.01 1.63
C VAL A 108 1.49 -0.66 2.94
N GLY A 109 1.91 -1.91 3.14
CA GLY A 109 1.51 -2.73 4.29
C GLY A 109 1.64 -4.22 3.97
N LYS A 110 0.82 -5.02 4.63
CA LYS A 110 0.67 -6.45 4.36
C LYS A 110 -0.72 -6.74 3.83
N ASP A 111 -0.80 -7.68 2.91
CA ASP A 111 -2.08 -8.24 2.47
C ASP A 111 -2.67 -9.21 3.51
N ILE A 112 -3.85 -9.77 3.21
CA ILE A 112 -4.53 -10.73 4.08
C ILE A 112 -3.78 -12.05 4.24
N ALA A 113 -2.80 -12.36 3.40
CA ALA A 113 -1.92 -13.51 3.51
C ALA A 113 -0.62 -13.19 4.28
N GLY A 114 -0.47 -11.93 4.76
CA GLY A 114 0.71 -11.48 5.47
C GLY A 114 1.89 -11.10 4.57
N LYS A 115 1.70 -11.09 3.25
CA LYS A 115 2.73 -10.71 2.29
C LYS A 115 2.87 -9.18 2.19
N THR A 116 4.10 -8.67 2.11
CA THR A 116 4.35 -7.24 1.95
C THR A 116 3.87 -6.74 0.59
N VAL A 117 3.08 -5.67 0.62
CA VAL A 117 2.59 -4.97 -0.58
C VAL A 117 3.42 -3.70 -0.79
N VAL A 118 4.00 -3.59 -1.97
CA VAL A 118 4.81 -2.44 -2.40
C VAL A 118 4.14 -1.78 -3.59
N ALA A 119 4.03 -0.46 -3.55
CA ALA A 119 3.51 0.35 -4.64
C ALA A 119 4.56 1.34 -5.14
N ASP A 120 4.35 1.89 -6.33
CA ASP A 120 5.26 2.82 -6.98
C ASP A 120 4.48 4.08 -7.39
N ILE A 121 4.81 5.21 -6.79
CA ILE A 121 4.15 6.50 -7.07
C ILE A 121 4.39 6.92 -8.52
N ALA A 122 5.54 6.62 -9.10
CA ALA A 122 5.84 6.96 -10.49
C ALA A 122 4.84 6.34 -11.49
N LYS A 123 4.23 5.20 -11.12
CA LYS A 123 3.22 4.52 -11.93
C LYS A 123 1.79 5.00 -11.69
N MET A 124 1.56 5.76 -10.61
CA MET A 124 0.23 6.27 -10.26
C MET A 124 -0.04 7.68 -10.81
N PRO A 125 0.90 8.40 -11.22
CA PRO A 125 1.45 9.75 -11.12
C PRO A 125 0.75 10.66 -10.09
N HIS A 126 -0.49 10.39 -9.74
CA HIS A 126 -1.26 11.10 -8.71
C HIS A 126 -1.87 10.08 -7.75
N LEU A 127 -1.76 10.36 -6.46
CA LEU A 127 -2.29 9.50 -5.40
C LEU A 127 -3.16 10.34 -4.46
N LEU A 128 -4.41 9.96 -4.31
CA LEU A 128 -5.31 10.50 -3.29
C LEU A 128 -5.41 9.50 -2.13
N ILE A 129 -5.08 9.95 -0.93
CA ILE A 129 -5.22 9.18 0.30
C ILE A 129 -6.33 9.82 1.13
N ALA A 130 -7.41 9.11 1.35
CA ALA A 130 -8.56 9.55 2.12
C ALA A 130 -8.92 8.54 3.22
N GLY A 131 -9.51 9.05 4.29
CA GLY A 131 -9.96 8.23 5.42
C GLY A 131 -10.52 9.08 6.56
N ALA A 132 -11.38 8.49 7.38
CA ALA A 132 -11.89 9.10 8.59
C ALA A 132 -10.79 9.35 9.62
N THR A 133 -11.07 10.15 10.64
CA THR A 133 -10.15 10.35 11.77
C THR A 133 -9.81 9.00 12.41
N GLY A 134 -8.52 8.73 12.62
CA GLY A 134 -8.06 7.46 13.18
C GLY A 134 -7.92 6.30 12.18
N SER A 135 -8.26 6.48 10.89
CA SER A 135 -8.12 5.44 9.87
C SER A 135 -6.68 5.11 9.45
N GLY A 136 -5.69 5.86 9.95
CA GLY A 136 -4.28 5.67 9.60
C GLY A 136 -3.79 6.48 8.40
N LYS A 137 -4.54 7.48 7.92
CA LYS A 137 -4.12 8.34 6.79
C LYS A 137 -2.74 8.96 7.01
N SER A 138 -2.51 9.58 8.17
CA SER A 138 -1.22 10.19 8.51
C SER A 138 -0.10 9.16 8.61
N VAL A 139 -0.40 7.97 9.14
CA VAL A 139 0.54 6.85 9.18
C VAL A 139 0.93 6.43 7.77
N CYS A 140 -0.03 6.32 6.87
CA CYS A 140 0.22 5.99 5.45
C CYS A 140 1.12 7.02 4.76
N ILE A 141 0.85 8.33 4.97
CA ILE A 141 1.68 9.42 4.42
C ILE A 141 3.11 9.33 4.97
N ASN A 142 3.28 9.14 6.28
CA ASN A 142 4.59 8.98 6.89
C ASN A 142 5.32 7.73 6.37
N THR A 143 4.63 6.61 6.24
CA THR A 143 5.18 5.38 5.67
C THR A 143 5.69 5.61 4.24
N LEU A 144 4.95 6.36 3.43
CA LEU A 144 5.32 6.72 2.08
C LEU A 144 6.60 7.57 2.07
N ILE A 145 6.64 8.64 2.86
CA ILE A 145 7.81 9.53 2.96
C ILE A 145 9.03 8.75 3.43
N ILE A 146 8.92 8.00 4.53
CA ILE A 146 10.02 7.22 5.09
C ILE A 146 10.51 6.17 4.09
N SER A 147 9.61 5.52 3.36
CA SER A 147 10.00 4.55 2.32
C SER A 147 10.87 5.19 1.24
N ILE A 148 10.53 6.39 0.79
CA ILE A 148 11.35 7.15 -0.19
C ILE A 148 12.71 7.50 0.41
N LEU A 149 12.74 8.02 1.65
CA LEU A 149 13.98 8.39 2.34
C LEU A 149 14.91 7.18 2.55
N TYR A 150 14.37 5.99 2.73
CA TYR A 150 15.14 4.74 2.82
C TYR A 150 15.71 4.27 1.47
N LYS A 151 15.08 4.67 0.36
CA LYS A 151 15.37 4.11 -0.96
C LYS A 151 16.14 5.04 -1.88
N ALA A 152 16.03 6.35 -1.66
CA ALA A 152 16.57 7.37 -2.54
C ALA A 152 17.45 8.37 -1.80
N ASN A 153 18.55 8.76 -2.45
CA ASN A 153 19.36 9.88 -2.01
C ASN A 153 18.75 11.23 -2.40
N PRO A 154 19.17 12.35 -1.77
CA PRO A 154 18.69 13.69 -2.11
C PRO A 154 18.92 14.10 -3.57
N ASP A 155 19.93 13.53 -4.21
CA ASP A 155 20.27 13.79 -5.62
C ASP A 155 19.41 12.98 -6.60
N GLU A 156 18.64 12.01 -6.10
CA GLU A 156 17.77 11.14 -6.89
C GLU A 156 16.29 11.53 -6.76
N VAL A 157 15.88 12.01 -5.57
CA VAL A 157 14.49 12.40 -5.28
C VAL A 157 14.46 13.64 -4.41
N LYS A 158 13.67 14.61 -4.83
CA LYS A 158 13.36 15.81 -4.06
C LYS A 158 11.87 15.87 -3.74
N LEU A 159 11.57 16.51 -2.62
CA LEU A 159 10.22 16.60 -2.06
C LEU A 159 9.83 18.06 -1.83
N ILE A 160 8.58 18.37 -2.08
CA ILE A 160 7.90 19.57 -1.60
C ILE A 160 6.78 19.10 -0.69
N MET A 161 6.78 19.58 0.55
CA MET A 161 5.78 19.21 1.54
C MET A 161 4.95 20.43 1.93
N ILE A 162 3.62 20.27 1.91
CA ILE A 162 2.65 21.29 2.30
C ILE A 162 1.78 20.73 3.41
N ASP A 163 1.85 21.36 4.59
CA ASP A 163 1.08 20.95 5.78
C ASP A 163 0.32 22.15 6.36
N PRO A 164 -0.87 22.48 5.82
CA PRO A 164 -1.63 23.64 6.26
C PRO A 164 -2.16 23.52 7.70
N LYS A 165 -2.12 22.33 8.29
CA LYS A 165 -2.53 22.08 9.70
C LYS A 165 -1.38 22.19 10.69
N VAL A 166 -0.14 22.17 10.23
CA VAL A 166 1.10 22.29 11.03
C VAL A 166 1.24 21.15 12.07
N VAL A 167 0.74 19.96 11.78
CA VAL A 167 0.68 18.87 12.79
C VAL A 167 1.40 17.59 12.37
N GLU A 168 1.64 17.37 11.07
CA GLU A 168 2.08 16.07 10.60
C GLU A 168 3.49 16.06 9.98
N LEU A 169 3.84 17.09 9.18
CA LEU A 169 5.03 17.05 8.34
C LEU A 169 6.21 17.89 8.85
N SER A 170 6.01 18.71 9.88
CA SER A 170 7.05 19.61 10.43
C SER A 170 8.30 18.87 10.92
N VAL A 171 8.16 17.60 11.29
CA VAL A 171 9.27 16.72 11.71
C VAL A 171 10.29 16.46 10.60
N TYR A 172 9.92 16.67 9.35
CA TYR A 172 10.79 16.50 8.18
C TYR A 172 11.58 17.76 7.82
N ASN A 173 11.38 18.90 8.52
CA ASN A 173 12.19 20.08 8.27
C ASN A 173 13.67 19.79 8.48
N GLY A 174 14.50 20.25 7.55
CA GLY A 174 15.95 20.08 7.59
C GLY A 174 16.48 18.81 6.91
N ILE A 175 15.62 17.90 6.42
CA ILE A 175 16.11 16.80 5.61
C ILE A 175 16.58 17.30 4.24
N PRO A 176 17.68 16.75 3.68
CA PRO A 176 18.26 17.24 2.43
C PRO A 176 17.40 16.94 1.18
N HIS A 177 16.38 16.09 1.33
CA HIS A 177 15.43 15.80 0.25
C HIS A 177 14.42 16.94 0.00
N LEU A 178 14.27 17.91 0.90
CA LEU A 178 13.37 19.03 0.69
C LEU A 178 13.97 20.07 -0.26
N PHE A 179 13.19 20.49 -1.27
CA PHE A 179 13.53 21.66 -2.08
C PHE A 179 13.39 22.97 -1.28
N ILE A 180 12.37 23.04 -0.44
CA ILE A 180 12.03 24.17 0.43
C ILE A 180 11.58 23.63 1.79
N PRO A 181 11.68 24.40 2.88
CA PRO A 181 11.10 24.01 4.15
C PRO A 181 9.62 23.66 4.03
N VAL A 182 9.10 22.81 4.91
CA VAL A 182 7.68 22.43 4.92
C VAL A 182 6.81 23.68 4.95
N VAL A 183 5.93 23.81 3.98
CA VAL A 183 5.06 24.98 3.80
C VAL A 183 3.80 24.80 4.63
N THR A 184 3.58 25.73 5.56
CA THR A 184 2.44 25.70 6.49
C THR A 184 1.41 26.80 6.23
N ASP A 185 1.80 27.85 5.52
CA ASP A 185 0.92 28.99 5.16
C ASP A 185 0.24 28.72 3.82
N PRO A 186 -1.11 28.82 3.74
CA PRO A 186 -1.85 28.61 2.48
C PRO A 186 -1.43 29.52 1.34
N LYS A 187 -1.05 30.79 1.62
CA LYS A 187 -0.58 31.70 0.58
C LYS A 187 0.78 31.28 0.03
N LYS A 188 1.68 30.85 0.91
CA LYS A 188 2.98 30.32 0.53
C LYS A 188 2.84 28.98 -0.23
N ALA A 189 1.82 28.18 0.09
CA ALA A 189 1.53 26.95 -0.63
C ALA A 189 1.23 27.19 -2.11
N ALA A 190 0.43 28.22 -2.43
CA ALA A 190 0.18 28.61 -3.81
C ALA A 190 1.49 29.00 -4.55
N GLY A 191 2.36 29.75 -3.87
CA GLY A 191 3.69 30.11 -4.40
C GLY A 191 4.58 28.90 -4.65
N ALA A 192 4.58 27.92 -3.71
CA ALA A 192 5.34 26.66 -3.87
C ALA A 192 4.85 25.84 -5.08
N LEU A 193 3.54 25.79 -5.29
CA LEU A 193 2.96 25.09 -6.46
C LEU A 193 3.29 25.82 -7.78
N GLN A 194 3.24 27.15 -7.79
CA GLN A 194 3.66 27.95 -8.96
C GLN A 194 5.14 27.73 -9.28
N TRP A 195 5.99 27.69 -8.25
CA TRP A 195 7.40 27.36 -8.43
C TRP A 195 7.59 25.96 -9.02
N ALA A 196 6.84 24.95 -8.55
CA ALA A 196 6.89 23.60 -9.09
C ALA A 196 6.51 23.56 -10.59
N VAL A 197 5.49 24.33 -10.99
CA VAL A 197 5.11 24.49 -12.42
C VAL A 197 6.25 25.15 -13.20
N PHE A 198 6.86 26.19 -12.67
CA PHE A 198 8.01 26.84 -13.31
C PHE A 198 9.19 25.87 -13.50
N GLU A 199 9.53 25.11 -12.48
CA GLU A 199 10.59 24.09 -12.54
C GLU A 199 10.25 23.00 -13.58
N MET A 200 9.00 22.57 -13.64
CA MET A 200 8.53 21.62 -14.65
C MET A 200 8.72 22.16 -16.08
N MET A 201 8.32 23.41 -16.32
CA MET A 201 8.48 24.04 -17.63
C MET A 201 9.95 24.23 -18.02
N LYS A 202 10.80 24.57 -17.03
CA LYS A 202 12.26 24.64 -17.22
C LYS A 202 12.82 23.28 -17.64
N ARG A 203 12.41 22.18 -16.98
CA ARG A 203 12.83 20.82 -17.33
C ARG A 203 12.37 20.41 -18.73
N TYR A 204 11.14 20.74 -19.12
CA TYR A 204 10.66 20.50 -20.49
C TYR A 204 11.54 21.20 -21.54
N LYS A 205 11.90 22.45 -21.28
CA LYS A 205 12.82 23.21 -22.16
C LYS A 205 14.18 22.53 -22.24
N THR A 206 14.77 22.18 -21.09
CA THR A 206 16.06 21.48 -21.01
C THR A 206 16.03 20.15 -21.75
N PHE A 207 14.95 19.37 -21.61
CA PHE A 207 14.81 18.10 -22.33
C PHE A 207 14.72 18.32 -23.85
N SER A 208 13.93 19.31 -24.28
CA SER A 208 13.79 19.67 -25.70
C SER A 208 15.13 20.10 -26.32
N GLU A 209 15.89 20.95 -25.63
CA GLU A 209 17.19 21.43 -26.08
C GLU A 209 18.24 20.30 -26.20
N ASN A 210 18.10 19.23 -25.41
CA ASN A 210 18.98 18.07 -25.44
C ASN A 210 18.40 16.88 -26.22
N GLY A 211 17.25 17.04 -26.90
CA GLY A 211 16.65 16.00 -27.74
C GLY A 211 16.15 14.77 -26.99
N VAL A 212 15.87 14.90 -25.68
CA VAL A 212 15.34 13.82 -24.83
C VAL A 212 13.91 14.12 -24.39
N LYS A 213 13.18 13.07 -24.00
CA LYS A 213 11.75 13.18 -23.60
C LYS A 213 11.51 12.88 -22.13
N LYS A 214 12.45 12.26 -21.45
CA LYS A 214 12.30 11.73 -20.09
C LYS A 214 13.50 12.07 -19.22
N LEU A 215 13.26 12.21 -17.94
CA LEU A 215 14.29 12.46 -16.92
C LEU A 215 15.40 11.39 -16.96
N GLU A 216 15.02 10.11 -17.09
CA GLU A 216 16.00 9.01 -17.16
C GLU A 216 16.94 9.13 -18.37
N GLU A 217 16.42 9.54 -19.53
CA GLU A 217 17.22 9.75 -20.75
C GLU A 217 18.16 10.95 -20.56
N TYR A 218 17.64 12.03 -19.98
CA TYR A 218 18.44 13.22 -19.67
C TYR A 218 19.58 12.89 -18.70
N ASN A 219 19.28 12.17 -17.59
CA ASN A 219 20.28 11.83 -16.59
C ASN A 219 21.34 10.84 -17.12
N LYS A 220 21.01 9.99 -18.09
CA LYS A 220 21.99 9.17 -18.81
C LYS A 220 22.92 10.04 -19.66
N LEU A 221 22.37 11.04 -20.36
CA LEU A 221 23.13 11.99 -21.14
C LEU A 221 24.07 12.82 -20.24
N ALA A 222 23.55 13.35 -19.12
CA ALA A 222 24.31 14.09 -18.12
C ALA A 222 25.42 13.25 -17.42
N ALA A 223 25.33 11.92 -17.47
CA ALA A 223 26.37 11.06 -16.93
C ALA A 223 27.62 10.99 -17.81
N VAL A 224 27.51 11.35 -19.10
CA VAL A 224 28.60 11.29 -20.08
C VAL A 224 29.01 12.66 -20.61
N ARG A 225 28.24 13.71 -20.34
CA ARG A 225 28.50 15.10 -20.75
C ARG A 225 28.83 15.95 -19.54
N GLU A 226 30.02 16.51 -19.47
CA GLU A 226 30.51 17.35 -18.37
C GLU A 226 29.80 18.70 -18.24
N ASP A 227 29.16 19.17 -19.32
CA ASP A 227 28.40 20.43 -19.33
C ASP A 227 26.95 20.31 -18.82
N LEU A 228 26.52 19.10 -18.44
CA LEU A 228 25.19 18.83 -17.93
C LEU A 228 25.22 18.29 -16.49
N GLU A 229 24.32 18.78 -15.67
CA GLU A 229 24.10 18.27 -14.32
C GLU A 229 22.89 17.36 -14.28
N LYS A 230 22.99 16.25 -13.51
CA LYS A 230 21.84 15.36 -13.27
C LYS A 230 20.74 16.09 -12.52
N LEU A 231 19.50 15.81 -12.89
CA LEU A 231 18.33 16.31 -12.20
C LEU A 231 17.75 15.23 -11.27
N PRO A 232 17.31 15.65 -10.07
CA PRO A 232 16.62 14.75 -9.13
C PRO A 232 15.19 14.42 -9.57
#